data_ed14ac628dabc520324d364077a0511c
#
_entry.id   ed14ac628dabc520324d364077a0511c
#
_cell.length_a   1.000
_cell.length_b   1.000
_cell.length_c   1.000
_cell.angle_alpha   90.00
_cell.angle_beta   90.00
_cell.angle_gamma   90.00
#
_symmetry.space_group_name_H-M   'P 1'
#
loop_
_entity.id
_entity.type
_entity.pdbx_description
1 polymer ?
#
loop_
_entity_poly.entity_id
_entity_poly.type
_entity_poly.pdbx_seq_one_letter_code
_entity_poly.pdbx_strand_id
1 'polypeptide(L)'
;MTELPLVVWYNTRCPVCDAGIDRQRNKLIAAVKAGTIEFRDINLEPLALATHGASLEDVRRRLHATNAAGGLIVGADVAIAIWRATPGERWLATLLGNPAVRPVTRLVYDRFADLLYAWNRRKGHW
;
A
#
# COMPACT_ATOMS: atom_id res chain seq x y z
N MET A 1 -18.25 -16.76 -8.51
CA MET A 1 -16.84 -16.69 -8.15
C MET A 1 -16.61 -15.58 -7.14
N THR A 2 -15.96 -15.90 -6.07
CA THR A 2 -15.66 -14.92 -5.03
C THR A 2 -14.38 -14.19 -5.40
N GLU A 3 -14.42 -12.87 -5.49
CA GLU A 3 -13.23 -12.07 -5.69
C GLU A 3 -12.35 -12.12 -4.44
N LEU A 4 -11.03 -12.13 -4.65
CA LEU A 4 -10.08 -12.05 -3.56
C LEU A 4 -10.12 -10.63 -2.97
N PRO A 5 -9.86 -10.46 -1.67
CA PRO A 5 -9.76 -9.12 -1.11
C PRO A 5 -8.53 -8.39 -1.65
N LEU A 6 -8.55 -7.06 -1.55
CA LEU A 6 -7.34 -6.27 -1.70
C LEU A 6 -6.55 -6.42 -0.41
N VAL A 7 -5.36 -7.03 -0.49
CA VAL A 7 -4.50 -7.22 0.67
C VAL A 7 -3.33 -6.26 0.56
N VAL A 8 -3.25 -5.32 1.48
CA VAL A 8 -2.20 -4.29 1.51
C VAL A 8 -1.12 -4.73 2.51
N TRP A 9 0.11 -4.86 2.01
CA TRP A 9 1.28 -5.19 2.80
C TRP A 9 2.08 -3.92 3.06
N TYR A 10 2.36 -3.63 4.32
CA TYR A 10 3.06 -2.42 4.70
C TYR A 10 4.01 -2.69 5.86
N ASN A 11 4.85 -1.72 6.18
CA ASN A 11 5.88 -1.84 7.20
C ASN A 11 5.48 -1.04 8.44
N THR A 12 5.08 -1.73 9.51
CA THR A 12 4.70 -1.07 10.78
C THR A 12 5.88 -0.41 11.48
N ARG A 13 7.12 -0.76 11.14
CA ARG A 13 8.31 -0.14 11.72
C ARG A 13 8.59 1.24 11.14
N CYS A 14 7.97 1.59 10.03
CA CYS A 14 8.00 2.94 9.48
C CYS A 14 6.88 3.76 10.14
N PRO A 15 7.20 4.76 10.99
CA PRO A 15 6.16 5.51 11.70
C PRO A 15 5.19 6.24 10.78
N VAL A 16 5.69 6.78 9.67
CA VAL A 16 4.86 7.49 8.70
C VAL A 16 3.93 6.52 7.97
N CYS A 17 4.45 5.37 7.56
CA CYS A 17 3.67 4.33 6.89
C CYS A 17 2.58 3.79 7.81
N ASP A 18 2.94 3.49 9.05
CA ASP A 18 2.02 2.96 10.05
C ASP A 18 0.88 3.96 10.35
N ALA A 19 1.23 5.22 10.54
CA ALA A 19 0.23 6.27 10.80
C ALA A 19 -0.70 6.48 9.61
N GLY A 20 -0.16 6.46 8.38
CA GLY A 20 -0.95 6.62 7.16
C GLY A 20 -1.92 5.47 6.95
N ILE A 21 -1.47 4.24 7.16
CA ILE A 21 -2.32 3.05 7.03
C ILE A 21 -3.36 3.03 8.16
N ASP A 22 -2.99 3.38 9.37
CA ASP A 22 -3.93 3.41 10.49
C ASP A 22 -5.08 4.38 10.23
N ARG A 23 -4.75 5.56 9.69
CA ARG A 23 -5.77 6.54 9.28
C ARG A 23 -6.72 5.96 8.23
N GLN A 24 -6.18 5.29 7.21
CA GLN A 24 -7.01 4.68 6.16
C GLN A 24 -7.84 3.51 6.71
N ARG A 25 -7.24 2.70 7.57
CA ARG A 25 -7.95 1.59 8.21
C ARG A 25 -9.18 2.10 8.98
N ASN A 26 -9.04 3.22 9.68
CA ASN A 26 -10.15 3.81 10.42
C ASN A 26 -11.29 4.26 9.49
N LYS A 27 -10.96 4.74 8.30
CA LYS A 27 -11.96 5.13 7.29
C LYS A 27 -12.58 3.93 6.59
N LEU A 28 -11.93 2.77 6.64
CA LEU A 28 -12.31 1.56 5.92
C LEU A 28 -12.81 0.45 6.86
N ILE A 29 -13.24 0.79 8.07
CA ILE A 29 -13.68 -0.21 9.06
C ILE A 29 -14.72 -1.17 8.50
N ALA A 30 -15.71 -0.67 7.79
CA ALA A 30 -16.76 -1.50 7.20
C ALA A 30 -16.20 -2.47 6.15
N ALA A 31 -15.29 -2.01 5.30
CA ALA A 31 -14.65 -2.84 4.27
C ALA A 31 -13.76 -3.90 4.89
N VAL A 32 -13.01 -3.55 5.95
CA VAL A 32 -12.17 -4.50 6.68
C VAL A 32 -13.03 -5.59 7.33
N LYS A 33 -14.14 -5.20 7.98
CA LYS A 33 -15.06 -6.17 8.59
C LYS A 33 -15.73 -7.06 7.56
N ALA A 34 -16.03 -6.52 6.37
CA ALA A 34 -16.61 -7.28 5.28
C ALA A 34 -15.59 -8.20 4.58
N GLY A 35 -14.30 -8.06 4.87
CA GLY A 35 -13.26 -8.85 4.25
C GLY A 35 -12.91 -8.44 2.81
N THR A 36 -13.31 -7.25 2.38
CA THR A 36 -13.02 -6.75 1.03
C THR A 36 -11.65 -6.09 0.93
N ILE A 37 -11.10 -5.64 2.06
CA ILE A 37 -9.73 -5.12 2.15
C ILE A 37 -9.09 -5.60 3.44
N GLU A 38 -7.80 -5.95 3.37
CA GLU A 38 -6.99 -6.34 4.53
C GLU A 38 -5.71 -5.52 4.56
N PHE A 39 -5.25 -5.17 5.76
CA PHE A 39 -3.96 -4.52 5.97
C PHE A 39 -3.09 -5.45 6.81
N ARG A 40 -1.93 -5.84 6.28
CA ARG A 40 -1.03 -6.78 6.93
C ARG A 40 0.37 -6.23 7.07
N ASP A 41 0.98 -6.54 8.21
CA ASP A 41 2.36 -6.15 8.50
C ASP A 41 3.33 -7.16 7.89
N ILE A 42 4.16 -6.69 6.97
CA ILE A 42 5.16 -7.55 6.31
C ILE A 42 6.20 -8.08 7.30
N ASN A 43 6.44 -7.37 8.39
CA ASN A 43 7.43 -7.82 9.40
C ASN A 43 7.01 -9.10 10.11
N LEU A 44 5.71 -9.37 10.19
CA LEU A 44 5.17 -10.59 10.80
C LEU A 44 5.15 -11.77 9.81
N GLU A 45 5.15 -11.49 8.52
CA GLU A 45 5.07 -12.50 7.45
C GLU A 45 6.07 -12.14 6.33
N PRO A 46 7.37 -12.19 6.62
CA PRO A 46 8.38 -11.64 5.70
C PRO A 46 8.47 -12.34 4.34
N LEU A 47 7.97 -13.57 4.24
CA LEU A 47 7.99 -14.33 2.99
C LEU A 47 6.63 -14.34 2.27
N ALA A 48 5.68 -13.52 2.73
CA ALA A 48 4.31 -13.54 2.22
C ALA A 48 4.21 -13.29 0.71
N LEU A 49 5.09 -12.46 0.15
CA LEU A 49 5.09 -12.11 -1.27
C LEU A 49 6.23 -12.77 -2.06
N ALA A 50 6.89 -13.77 -1.49
CA ALA A 50 7.99 -14.46 -2.16
C ALA A 50 7.56 -15.09 -3.48
N THR A 51 6.34 -15.64 -3.55
CA THR A 51 5.80 -16.22 -4.79
C THR A 51 5.55 -15.18 -5.88
N HIS A 52 5.45 -13.91 -5.51
CA HIS A 52 5.32 -12.78 -6.43
C HIS A 52 6.67 -12.12 -6.75
N GLY A 53 7.77 -12.70 -6.25
CA GLY A 53 9.10 -12.15 -6.47
C GLY A 53 9.45 -10.93 -5.62
N ALA A 54 8.67 -10.63 -4.58
CA ALA A 54 8.91 -9.50 -3.70
C ALA A 54 9.45 -9.97 -2.34
N SER A 55 10.47 -9.27 -1.86
CA SER A 55 11.12 -9.54 -0.58
C SER A 55 10.55 -8.66 0.53
N LEU A 56 10.92 -8.99 1.78
CA LEU A 56 10.64 -8.13 2.94
C LEU A 56 11.16 -6.71 2.71
N GLU A 57 12.38 -6.58 2.22
CA GLU A 57 12.99 -5.26 2.00
C GLU A 57 12.29 -4.48 0.89
N ASP A 58 11.80 -5.15 -0.14
CA ASP A 58 11.02 -4.50 -1.20
C ASP A 58 9.75 -3.84 -0.62
N VAL A 59 9.06 -4.53 0.27
CA VAL A 59 7.85 -3.99 0.92
C VAL A 59 8.20 -2.84 1.87
N ARG A 60 9.36 -2.90 2.52
CA ARG A 60 9.84 -1.79 3.36
C ARG A 60 10.12 -0.53 2.54
N ARG A 61 10.48 -0.69 1.27
CA ARG A 61 10.74 0.44 0.36
C ARG A 61 9.47 1.08 -0.18
N ARG A 62 8.44 0.27 -0.50
CA ARG A 62 7.21 0.73 -1.11
C ARG A 62 6.04 -0.13 -0.67
N LEU A 63 4.85 0.44 -0.69
CA LEU A 63 3.64 -0.34 -0.48
C LEU A 63 3.51 -1.42 -1.55
N HIS A 64 3.09 -2.59 -1.14
CA HIS A 64 2.76 -3.70 -2.00
C HIS A 64 1.34 -4.16 -1.68
N ALA A 65 0.64 -4.66 -2.67
CA ALA A 65 -0.68 -5.25 -2.45
C ALA A 65 -0.95 -6.33 -3.48
N THR A 66 -1.84 -7.25 -3.13
CA THR A 66 -2.43 -8.18 -4.09
C THR A 66 -3.86 -7.76 -4.32
N ASN A 67 -4.26 -7.66 -5.59
CA ASN A 67 -5.59 -7.19 -5.99
C ASN A 67 -6.61 -8.33 -6.02
N ALA A 68 -7.86 -8.01 -6.40
CA ALA A 68 -8.96 -8.98 -6.46
C ALA A 68 -8.68 -10.17 -7.40
N ALA A 69 -7.84 -9.96 -8.40
CA ALA A 69 -7.44 -11.01 -9.34
C ALA A 69 -6.23 -11.81 -8.87
N GLY A 70 -5.65 -11.47 -7.72
CA GLY A 70 -4.46 -12.11 -7.18
C GLY A 70 -3.15 -11.58 -7.73
N GLY A 71 -3.18 -10.52 -8.55
CA GLY A 71 -1.99 -9.89 -9.11
C GLY A 71 -1.32 -8.92 -8.13
N LEU A 72 -0.01 -8.79 -8.23
CA LEU A 72 0.76 -7.87 -7.41
C LEU A 72 0.70 -6.46 -7.97
N ILE A 73 0.44 -5.49 -7.10
CA ILE A 73 0.58 -4.06 -7.42
C ILE A 73 1.54 -3.42 -6.41
N VAL A 74 2.27 -2.40 -6.85
CA VAL A 74 3.37 -1.81 -6.07
C VAL A 74 3.32 -0.29 -6.15
N GLY A 75 3.63 0.37 -5.03
CA GLY A 75 3.86 1.80 -4.99
C GLY A 75 2.59 2.63 -5.10
N ALA A 76 2.62 3.66 -5.93
CA ALA A 76 1.51 4.59 -6.09
C ALA A 76 0.19 3.91 -6.47
N ASP A 77 0.26 2.82 -7.23
CA ASP A 77 -0.93 2.08 -7.65
C ASP A 77 -1.66 1.48 -6.44
N VAL A 78 -0.95 1.11 -5.38
CA VAL A 78 -1.55 0.66 -4.12
C VAL A 78 -2.31 1.80 -3.44
N ALA A 79 -1.69 2.99 -3.36
CA ALA A 79 -2.33 4.17 -2.79
C ALA A 79 -3.60 4.53 -3.56
N ILE A 80 -3.55 4.48 -4.89
CA ILE A 80 -4.71 4.74 -5.75
C ILE A 80 -5.83 3.73 -5.46
N ALA A 81 -5.49 2.45 -5.32
CA ALA A 81 -6.46 1.40 -5.01
C ALA A 81 -7.12 1.63 -3.64
N ILE A 82 -6.33 2.04 -2.64
CA ILE A 82 -6.85 2.35 -1.31
C ILE A 82 -7.81 3.54 -1.37
N TRP A 83 -7.43 4.62 -2.05
CA TRP A 83 -8.29 5.80 -2.19
C TRP A 83 -9.58 5.46 -2.94
N ARG A 84 -9.50 4.61 -3.96
CA ARG A 84 -10.68 4.18 -4.71
C ARG A 84 -11.69 3.44 -3.82
N ALA A 85 -11.20 2.72 -2.82
CA ALA A 85 -12.03 1.99 -1.87
C ALA A 85 -12.51 2.87 -0.71
N THR A 86 -11.90 4.05 -0.48
CA THR A 86 -12.16 4.88 0.69
C THR A 86 -13.28 5.88 0.41
N PRO A 87 -14.40 5.85 1.17
CA PRO A 87 -15.45 6.85 1.01
C PRO A 87 -14.91 8.26 1.22
N GLY A 88 -15.30 9.17 0.30
CA GLY A 88 -14.84 10.56 0.32
C GLY A 88 -13.48 10.81 -0.31
N GLU A 89 -12.76 9.76 -0.70
CA GLU A 89 -11.43 9.89 -1.33
C GLU A 89 -11.36 9.31 -2.74
N ARG A 90 -12.48 8.89 -3.29
CA ARG A 90 -12.54 8.35 -4.66
C ARG A 90 -12.11 9.38 -5.71
N TRP A 91 -12.33 10.66 -5.44
CA TRP A 91 -11.91 11.72 -6.33
C TRP A 91 -10.38 11.78 -6.46
N LEU A 92 -9.65 11.48 -5.36
CA LEU A 92 -8.19 11.37 -5.40
C LEU A 92 -7.76 10.24 -6.32
N ALA A 93 -8.42 9.08 -6.22
CA ALA A 93 -8.12 7.94 -7.09
C ALA A 93 -8.40 8.27 -8.56
N THR A 94 -9.49 8.96 -8.84
CA THR A 94 -9.84 9.36 -10.20
C THR A 94 -8.85 10.36 -10.77
N LEU A 95 -8.47 11.37 -9.98
CA LEU A 95 -7.52 12.41 -10.42
C LEU A 95 -6.10 11.85 -10.57
N LEU A 96 -5.58 11.23 -9.50
CA LEU A 96 -4.18 10.79 -9.46
C LEU A 96 -3.95 9.46 -10.18
N GLY A 97 -5.00 8.68 -10.39
CA GLY A 97 -4.98 7.45 -11.17
C GLY A 97 -5.36 7.62 -12.63
N ASN A 98 -5.66 8.85 -13.07
CA ASN A 98 -5.94 9.13 -14.48
C ASN A 98 -4.71 8.73 -15.33
N PRO A 99 -4.88 8.04 -16.47
CA PRO A 99 -3.76 7.60 -17.30
C PRO A 99 -2.78 8.70 -17.67
N ALA A 100 -3.27 9.96 -17.85
CA ALA A 100 -2.42 11.09 -18.19
C ALA A 100 -1.61 11.61 -16.98
N VAL A 101 -2.12 11.44 -15.75
CA VAL A 101 -1.52 11.94 -14.51
C VAL A 101 -0.71 10.86 -13.81
N ARG A 102 -1.07 9.59 -13.98
CA ARG A 102 -0.48 8.46 -13.27
C ARG A 102 1.06 8.39 -13.32
N PRO A 103 1.73 8.66 -14.46
CA PRO A 103 3.19 8.67 -14.47
C PRO A 103 3.80 9.68 -13.49
N VAL A 104 3.19 10.85 -13.36
CA VAL A 104 3.62 11.88 -12.40
C VAL A 104 3.36 11.42 -10.97
N THR A 105 2.19 10.83 -10.72
CA THR A 105 1.83 10.28 -9.42
C THR A 105 2.84 9.22 -8.98
N ARG A 106 3.21 8.32 -9.88
CA ARG A 106 4.22 7.28 -9.61
C ARG A 106 5.58 7.88 -9.30
N LEU A 107 6.00 8.88 -10.06
CA LEU A 107 7.30 9.54 -9.85
C LEU A 107 7.34 10.21 -8.48
N VAL A 108 6.31 10.97 -8.13
CA VAL A 108 6.23 11.67 -6.83
C VAL A 108 6.22 10.65 -5.69
N TYR A 109 5.43 9.60 -5.81
CA TYR A 109 5.39 8.54 -4.80
C TYR A 109 6.75 7.88 -4.62
N ASP A 110 7.39 7.49 -5.73
CA ASP A 110 8.68 6.80 -5.68
C ASP A 110 9.76 7.65 -5.01
N ARG A 111 9.80 8.95 -5.32
CA ARG A 111 10.75 9.87 -4.68
C ARG A 111 10.49 10.03 -3.19
N PHE A 112 9.22 10.19 -2.82
CA PHE A 112 8.81 10.25 -1.41
C PHE A 112 9.19 8.96 -0.68
N ALA A 113 8.87 7.82 -1.28
CA ALA A 113 9.16 6.51 -0.69
C ALA A 113 10.67 6.30 -0.51
N ASP A 114 11.47 6.68 -1.49
CA ASP A 114 12.93 6.55 -1.40
C ASP A 114 13.51 7.42 -0.28
N LEU A 115 13.03 8.66 -0.16
CA LEU A 115 13.47 9.56 0.92
C LEU A 115 13.03 9.04 2.27
N LEU A 116 11.82 8.54 2.38
CA LEU A 116 11.30 7.97 3.62
C LEU A 116 12.07 6.71 4.02
N TYR A 117 12.37 5.85 3.05
CA TYR A 117 13.17 4.64 3.30
C TYR A 117 14.57 5.01 3.84
N ALA A 118 15.23 5.97 3.19
CA ALA A 118 16.55 6.43 3.64
C ALA A 118 16.50 7.02 5.06
N TRP A 119 15.46 7.79 5.36
CA TRP A 119 15.26 8.36 6.70
C TRP A 119 15.05 7.26 7.75
N ASN A 120 14.20 6.27 7.45
CA ASN A 120 13.95 5.15 8.36
C ASN A 120 15.23 4.36 8.64
N ARG A 121 16.03 4.10 7.60
CA ARG A 121 17.30 3.38 7.74
C ARG A 121 18.29 4.16 8.61
N ARG A 122 18.35 5.47 8.40
CA ARG A 122 19.23 6.36 9.20
C ARG A 122 18.81 6.38 10.67
N LYS A 123 17.51 6.34 10.94
CA LYS A 123 16.98 6.33 12.31
C LYS A 123 17.02 4.95 12.96
N GLY A 124 17.35 3.91 12.23
CA GLY A 124 17.44 2.56 12.76
C GLY A 124 16.11 1.94 13.12
N HIS A 125 15.05 2.22 12.37
CA HIS A 125 13.74 1.65 12.62
C HIS A 125 13.70 0.14 12.32
N TRP A 126 14.64 -0.36 11.53
CA TRP A 126 14.85 -1.80 11.33
C TRP A 126 16.28 -2.09 10.94
#